data_0fa787c387963b28f104f1b07270d9da
#
_entry.id   0fa787c387963b28f104f1b07270d9da
#
_cell.length_a   1.000
_cell.length_b   1.000
_cell.length_c   1.000
_cell.angle_alpha   90.00
_cell.angle_beta   90.00
_cell.angle_gamma   90.00
#
_symmetry.space_group_name_H-M   'P 1'
#
loop_
_entity.id
_entity.type
_entity.pdbx_description
1 polymer ?
#
loop_
_entity_poly.entity_id
_entity_poly.type
_entity_poly.pdbx_seq_one_letter_code
_entity_poly.pdbx_strand_id
1 'polypeptide(L)'
;SGEDFLSFMRDEVFEPLGLRHTVADHTDSIITFRTSFYGKREDGTIVNAPYVDNSYKWAGGGFLSTPEDMVRFGQQHLGEGFLRAETLAELQTPQTLANGESTGYGIGWSSDEQDDGDRTYAHSGGSVGGATLLLLVPEHDLVVAGVVNISGPAARIVQRVAQVFEDHLEALE
;
A
#
# COMPACT_ATOMS: atom_id res chain seq x y z
N SER A 1 -18.63 2.28 -13.91
CA SER A 1 -19.75 1.68 -13.17
C SER A 1 -20.99 2.60 -13.21
N GLY A 2 -20.82 3.90 -13.07
CA GLY A 2 -21.93 4.85 -12.90
C GLY A 2 -22.36 5.04 -11.44
N GLU A 3 -21.63 4.46 -10.53
CA GLU A 3 -21.85 4.53 -9.08
C GLU A 3 -20.96 5.59 -8.44
N ASP A 4 -21.31 6.01 -7.21
CA ASP A 4 -20.43 6.83 -6.39
C ASP A 4 -19.15 6.04 -6.04
N PHE A 5 -17.99 6.72 -6.08
CA PHE A 5 -16.68 6.10 -5.90
C PHE A 5 -16.56 5.35 -4.57
N LEU A 6 -17.01 5.93 -3.46
CA LEU A 6 -16.90 5.30 -2.15
C LEU A 6 -17.82 4.08 -2.02
N SER A 7 -19.02 4.14 -2.61
CA SER A 7 -19.94 3.01 -2.68
C SER A 7 -19.35 1.89 -3.51
N PHE A 8 -18.81 2.19 -4.70
CA PHE A 8 -18.11 1.21 -5.53
C PHE A 8 -16.96 0.54 -4.80
N MET A 9 -16.09 1.32 -4.14
CA MET A 9 -14.95 0.75 -3.40
C MET A 9 -15.39 -0.15 -2.26
N ARG A 10 -16.44 0.20 -1.54
CA ARG A 10 -16.99 -0.63 -0.48
C ARG A 10 -17.53 -1.94 -1.04
N ASP A 11 -18.44 -1.86 -2.02
CA ASP A 11 -19.26 -2.98 -2.47
C ASP A 11 -18.49 -3.94 -3.39
N GLU A 12 -17.57 -3.40 -4.22
CA GLU A 12 -16.83 -4.18 -5.22
C GLU A 12 -15.39 -4.53 -4.78
N VAL A 13 -14.85 -3.86 -3.74
CA VAL A 13 -13.47 -4.11 -3.32
C VAL A 13 -13.39 -4.49 -1.83
N PHE A 14 -13.85 -3.61 -0.92
CA PHE A 14 -13.56 -3.81 0.50
C PHE A 14 -14.35 -4.99 1.09
N GLU A 15 -15.65 -5.08 0.82
CA GLU A 15 -16.48 -6.18 1.32
C GLU A 15 -16.09 -7.53 0.72
N PRO A 16 -15.93 -7.69 -0.61
CA PRO A 16 -15.51 -8.95 -1.20
C PRO A 16 -14.14 -9.44 -0.71
N LEU A 17 -13.20 -8.54 -0.44
CA LEU A 17 -11.86 -8.88 0.06
C LEU A 17 -11.79 -8.98 1.59
N GLY A 18 -12.88 -8.71 2.29
CA GLY A 18 -12.94 -8.76 3.76
C GLY A 18 -12.08 -7.69 4.45
N LEU A 19 -11.92 -6.53 3.83
CA LEU A 19 -11.16 -5.38 4.36
C LEU A 19 -12.02 -4.61 5.37
N ARG A 20 -12.22 -5.19 6.54
CA ARG A 20 -13.20 -4.74 7.54
C ARG A 20 -12.84 -3.43 8.25
N HIS A 21 -11.58 -3.04 8.17
CA HIS A 21 -11.01 -1.86 8.83
C HIS A 21 -10.50 -0.82 7.82
N THR A 22 -10.83 -1.00 6.55
CA THR A 22 -10.51 -0.04 5.49
C THR A 22 -11.74 0.83 5.24
N VAL A 23 -11.61 2.12 5.55
CA VAL A 23 -12.72 3.08 5.49
C VAL A 23 -12.26 4.42 4.92
N ALA A 24 -13.19 5.16 4.32
CA ALA A 24 -12.93 6.53 3.92
C ALA A 24 -12.66 7.42 5.15
N ASP A 25 -11.63 8.27 5.08
CA ASP A 25 -11.25 9.19 6.16
C ASP A 25 -12.15 10.42 6.16
N HIS A 26 -13.42 10.21 6.52
CA HIS A 26 -14.37 11.31 6.70
C HIS A 26 -14.05 12.13 7.94
N THR A 27 -14.07 13.44 7.80
CA THR A 27 -13.75 14.37 8.90
C THR A 27 -14.91 14.58 9.87
N ASP A 28 -16.12 14.32 9.43
CA ASP A 28 -17.37 14.48 10.18
C ASP A 28 -17.87 13.17 10.80
N SER A 29 -17.17 12.09 10.57
CA SER A 29 -17.55 10.75 11.05
C SER A 29 -16.69 10.29 12.22
N ILE A 30 -17.32 9.62 13.20
CA ILE A 30 -16.59 8.96 14.28
C ILE A 30 -16.07 7.62 13.77
N ILE A 31 -14.76 7.54 13.56
CA ILE A 31 -14.08 6.31 13.15
C ILE A 31 -13.45 5.68 14.39
N THR A 32 -13.94 4.51 14.78
CA THR A 32 -13.44 3.78 15.95
C THR A 32 -11.99 3.37 15.75
N PHE A 33 -11.17 3.53 16.78
CA PHE A 33 -9.72 3.23 16.78
C PHE A 33 -8.89 4.04 15.77
N ARG A 34 -9.41 5.15 15.26
CA ARG A 34 -8.62 6.05 14.44
C ARG A 34 -7.40 6.52 15.23
N THR A 35 -6.19 6.32 14.65
CA THR A 35 -4.95 6.77 15.27
C THR A 35 -4.83 8.29 15.28
N SER A 36 -4.07 8.84 16.23
CA SER A 36 -3.57 10.20 16.14
C SER A 36 -2.35 10.27 15.23
N PHE A 37 -2.14 11.41 14.60
CA PHE A 37 -1.05 11.65 13.65
C PHE A 37 -0.01 12.57 14.25
N TYR A 38 1.25 12.27 14.00
CA TYR A 38 2.38 12.97 14.62
C TYR A 38 3.37 13.47 13.56
N GLY A 39 4.08 14.51 13.95
CA GLY A 39 5.23 15.02 13.23
C GLY A 39 6.46 15.05 14.13
N LYS A 40 7.62 15.25 13.56
CA LYS A 40 8.89 15.41 14.27
C LYS A 40 9.48 16.77 13.91
N ARG A 41 9.82 17.58 14.93
CA ARG A 41 10.55 18.84 14.76
C ARG A 41 12.02 18.56 14.46
N GLU A 42 12.75 19.60 14.04
CA GLU A 42 14.19 19.53 13.78
C GLU A 42 15.01 19.10 15.00
N ASP A 43 14.59 19.49 16.19
CA ASP A 43 15.20 19.11 17.48
C ASP A 43 14.86 17.67 17.91
N GLY A 44 14.06 16.95 17.11
CA GLY A 44 13.63 15.58 17.39
C GLY A 44 12.37 15.45 18.21
N THR A 45 11.78 16.54 18.70
CA THR A 45 10.54 16.54 19.51
C THR A 45 9.37 16.03 18.68
N ILE A 46 8.62 15.04 19.21
CA ILE A 46 7.37 14.55 18.62
C ILE A 46 6.24 15.52 19.01
N VAL A 47 5.47 15.93 18.02
CA VAL A 47 4.33 16.83 18.15
C VAL A 47 3.13 16.29 17.40
N ASN A 48 1.92 16.75 17.74
CA ASN A 48 0.76 16.44 16.90
C ASN A 48 0.96 17.02 15.50
N ALA A 49 0.65 16.22 14.50
CA ALA A 49 0.61 16.69 13.12
C ALA A 49 -0.54 17.71 12.94
N PRO A 50 -0.42 18.67 12.02
CA PRO A 50 -1.54 19.53 11.66
C PRO A 50 -2.72 18.69 11.19
N TYR A 51 -3.93 19.14 11.52
CA TYR A 51 -5.13 18.51 11.00
C TYR A 51 -5.23 18.70 9.47
N VAL A 52 -5.54 17.62 8.77
CA VAL A 52 -5.77 17.62 7.32
C VAL A 52 -7.08 16.92 7.02
N ASP A 53 -7.94 17.58 6.25
CA ASP A 53 -9.10 16.96 5.65
C ASP A 53 -8.66 16.19 4.38
N ASN A 54 -8.79 14.87 4.40
CA ASN A 54 -8.42 14.01 3.29
C ASN A 54 -9.60 13.69 2.34
N SER A 55 -10.81 14.21 2.61
CA SER A 55 -12.01 13.89 1.85
C SER A 55 -11.98 14.34 0.39
N TYR A 56 -11.08 15.25 0.04
CA TYR A 56 -10.92 15.72 -1.35
C TYR A 56 -10.10 14.78 -2.25
N LYS A 57 -9.47 13.76 -1.68
CA LYS A 57 -8.49 12.91 -2.39
C LYS A 57 -8.71 11.41 -2.19
N TRP A 58 -9.95 10.93 -2.19
CA TRP A 58 -10.27 9.53 -1.88
C TRP A 58 -9.31 8.53 -2.55
N ALA A 59 -9.22 8.54 -3.88
CA ALA A 59 -8.35 7.65 -4.64
C ALA A 59 -6.86 7.94 -4.44
N GLY A 60 -6.48 9.17 -4.07
CA GLY A 60 -5.10 9.59 -3.87
C GLY A 60 -4.59 9.45 -2.44
N GLY A 61 -5.32 8.78 -1.55
CA GLY A 61 -4.89 8.54 -0.16
C GLY A 61 -5.88 9.05 0.89
N GLY A 62 -7.17 9.02 0.61
CA GLY A 62 -8.25 9.41 1.52
C GLY A 62 -8.83 8.25 2.34
N PHE A 63 -8.18 7.10 2.40
CA PHE A 63 -8.61 5.97 3.20
C PHE A 63 -7.74 5.77 4.44
N LEU A 64 -8.37 5.27 5.50
CA LEU A 64 -7.71 4.67 6.66
C LEU A 64 -7.77 3.16 6.51
N SER A 65 -6.74 2.46 6.95
CA SER A 65 -6.67 1.01 6.90
C SER A 65 -5.81 0.46 8.04
N THR A 66 -5.69 -0.85 8.10
CA THR A 66 -4.77 -1.58 8.99
C THR A 66 -3.75 -2.36 8.16
N PRO A 67 -2.57 -2.69 8.72
CA PRO A 67 -1.62 -3.57 8.04
C PRO A 67 -2.24 -4.90 7.62
N GLU A 68 -3.14 -5.46 8.43
CA GLU A 68 -3.83 -6.71 8.13
C GLU A 68 -4.72 -6.61 6.88
N ASP A 69 -5.52 -5.55 6.76
CA ASP A 69 -6.34 -5.32 5.58
C ASP A 69 -5.48 -5.05 4.34
N MET A 70 -4.35 -4.33 4.50
CA MET A 70 -3.40 -4.10 3.42
C MET A 70 -2.77 -5.42 2.94
N VAL A 71 -2.41 -6.33 3.84
CA VAL A 71 -1.92 -7.67 3.48
C VAL A 71 -3.00 -8.46 2.73
N ARG A 72 -4.25 -8.46 3.21
CA ARG A 72 -5.36 -9.12 2.50
C ARG A 72 -5.55 -8.57 1.08
N PHE A 73 -5.47 -7.25 0.93
CA PHE A 73 -5.52 -6.61 -0.38
C PHE A 73 -4.33 -7.05 -1.26
N GLY A 74 -3.12 -7.02 -0.73
CA GLY A 74 -1.90 -7.43 -1.45
C GLY A 74 -1.95 -8.90 -1.89
N GLN A 75 -2.45 -9.80 -1.07
CA GLN A 75 -2.60 -11.22 -1.41
C GLN A 75 -3.44 -11.46 -2.68
N GLN A 76 -4.39 -10.58 -2.97
CA GLN A 76 -5.19 -10.65 -4.20
C GLN A 76 -4.42 -10.21 -5.46
N HIS A 77 -3.18 -9.78 -5.31
CA HIS A 77 -2.30 -9.33 -6.39
C HIS A 77 -1.09 -10.27 -6.60
N LEU A 78 -0.99 -11.35 -5.82
CA LEU A 78 0.04 -12.37 -6.02
C LEU A 78 -0.31 -13.34 -7.17
N GLY A 79 -1.59 -13.56 -7.42
CA GLY A 79 -2.04 -14.48 -8.45
C GLY A 79 -3.50 -14.27 -8.86
N GLU A 80 -3.97 -15.09 -9.79
CA GLU A 80 -5.33 -15.02 -10.30
C GLU A 80 -6.35 -15.37 -9.19
N GLY A 81 -7.44 -14.61 -9.14
CA GLY A 81 -8.51 -14.79 -8.16
C GLY A 81 -9.50 -13.63 -8.23
N PHE A 82 -9.30 -12.61 -7.44
CA PHE A 82 -10.10 -11.39 -7.48
C PHE A 82 -9.93 -10.63 -8.81
N LEU A 83 -8.70 -10.58 -9.31
CA LEU A 83 -8.37 -10.06 -10.64
C LEU A 83 -7.95 -11.20 -11.56
N ARG A 84 -8.20 -11.04 -12.86
CA ARG A 84 -7.74 -12.00 -13.89
C ARG A 84 -6.24 -11.84 -14.10
N ALA A 85 -5.58 -12.90 -14.53
CA ALA A 85 -4.14 -12.91 -14.79
C ALA A 85 -3.68 -11.79 -15.74
N GLU A 86 -4.46 -11.55 -16.82
CA GLU A 86 -4.14 -10.48 -17.77
C GLU A 86 -4.22 -9.10 -17.14
N THR A 87 -5.19 -8.87 -16.24
CA THR A 87 -5.34 -7.62 -15.53
C THR A 87 -4.18 -7.39 -14.54
N LEU A 88 -3.77 -8.44 -13.81
CA LEU A 88 -2.60 -8.38 -12.93
C LEU A 88 -1.33 -8.05 -13.71
N ALA A 89 -1.11 -8.73 -14.84
CA ALA A 89 0.04 -8.47 -15.71
C ALA A 89 0.04 -7.00 -16.22
N GLU A 90 -1.12 -6.47 -16.61
CA GLU A 90 -1.24 -5.07 -17.04
C GLU A 90 -0.92 -4.09 -15.89
N LEU A 91 -1.41 -4.34 -14.67
CA LEU A 91 -1.16 -3.51 -13.50
C LEU A 91 0.32 -3.50 -13.11
N GLN A 92 0.99 -4.65 -13.18
CA GLN A 92 2.34 -4.88 -12.70
C GLN A 92 3.42 -4.58 -13.74
N THR A 93 3.07 -4.52 -15.03
CA THR A 93 4.03 -4.23 -16.10
C THR A 93 4.40 -2.75 -16.13
N PRO A 94 5.70 -2.40 -15.99
CA PRO A 94 6.14 -1.02 -16.09
C PRO A 94 5.79 -0.38 -17.43
N GLN A 95 5.32 0.84 -17.38
CA GLN A 95 5.06 1.63 -18.57
C GLN A 95 6.37 2.06 -19.25
N THR A 96 6.31 2.27 -20.54
CA THR A 96 7.47 2.68 -21.35
C THR A 96 7.27 4.09 -21.84
N LEU A 97 8.30 4.91 -21.71
CA LEU A 97 8.35 6.27 -22.24
C LEU A 97 8.47 6.26 -23.79
N ALA A 98 8.18 7.38 -24.43
CA ALA A 98 8.28 7.53 -25.89
C ALA A 98 9.69 7.26 -26.45
N ASN A 99 10.72 7.39 -25.64
CA ASN A 99 12.12 7.09 -25.98
C ASN A 99 12.51 5.61 -25.79
N GLY A 100 11.57 4.77 -25.34
CA GLY A 100 11.77 3.34 -25.11
C GLY A 100 12.27 2.98 -23.70
N GLU A 101 12.50 3.95 -22.82
CA GLU A 101 12.92 3.69 -21.44
C GLU A 101 11.75 3.23 -20.57
N SER A 102 11.98 2.23 -19.71
CA SER A 102 11.03 1.82 -18.70
C SER A 102 10.90 2.88 -17.61
N THR A 103 9.65 3.09 -17.13
CA THR A 103 9.41 3.96 -15.99
C THR A 103 9.68 3.27 -14.64
N GLY A 104 9.83 1.94 -14.62
CA GLY A 104 9.83 1.14 -13.39
C GLY A 104 8.48 1.14 -12.66
N TYR A 105 7.39 1.65 -13.30
CA TYR A 105 6.09 1.82 -12.66
C TYR A 105 4.96 1.43 -13.61
N GLY A 106 4.12 0.51 -13.15
CA GLY A 106 2.92 0.05 -13.85
C GLY A 106 1.69 0.91 -13.52
N ILE A 107 0.55 0.27 -13.32
CA ILE A 107 -0.68 0.95 -12.90
C ILE A 107 -0.83 0.74 -11.38
N GLY A 108 -0.32 1.69 -10.60
CA GLY A 108 -0.36 1.66 -9.14
C GLY A 108 0.78 0.88 -8.45
N TRP A 109 1.69 0.23 -9.20
CA TRP A 109 2.78 -0.56 -8.66
C TRP A 109 4.13 -0.12 -9.22
N SER A 110 5.11 0.16 -8.37
CA SER A 110 6.52 0.09 -8.76
C SER A 110 6.90 -1.37 -8.98
N SER A 111 7.81 -1.61 -9.91
CA SER A 111 8.29 -2.96 -10.23
C SER A 111 9.80 -2.90 -10.27
N ASP A 112 10.44 -3.63 -9.36
CA ASP A 112 11.88 -3.75 -9.24
C ASP A 112 12.28 -5.23 -9.39
N GLU A 113 13.37 -5.49 -10.09
CA GLU A 113 14.00 -6.80 -10.20
C GLU A 113 15.17 -6.84 -9.21
N GLN A 114 15.17 -7.86 -8.36
CA GLN A 114 16.19 -8.07 -7.35
C GLN A 114 17.44 -8.75 -7.96
N ASP A 115 18.55 -8.78 -7.21
CA ASP A 115 19.83 -9.35 -7.67
C ASP A 115 19.73 -10.86 -7.95
N ASP A 116 18.83 -11.59 -7.29
CA ASP A 116 18.54 -13.02 -7.48
C ASP A 116 17.63 -13.30 -8.70
N GLY A 117 17.03 -12.27 -9.28
CA GLY A 117 16.11 -12.34 -10.41
C GLY A 117 14.63 -12.29 -10.02
N ASP A 118 14.32 -12.30 -8.74
CA ASP A 118 12.96 -12.17 -8.24
C ASP A 118 12.41 -10.77 -8.50
N ARG A 119 11.12 -10.69 -8.67
CA ARG A 119 10.45 -9.42 -8.95
C ARG A 119 9.59 -8.98 -7.78
N THR A 120 9.82 -7.75 -7.35
CA THR A 120 9.00 -7.13 -6.30
C THR A 120 8.08 -6.08 -6.89
N TYR A 121 6.88 -5.98 -6.30
CA TYR A 121 5.92 -4.91 -6.60
C TYR A 121 5.60 -4.15 -5.33
N ALA A 122 5.61 -2.84 -5.39
CA ALA A 122 5.36 -2.04 -4.21
C ALA A 122 4.53 -0.79 -4.51
N HIS A 123 3.79 -0.34 -3.51
CA HIS A 123 3.22 1.00 -3.50
C HIS A 123 3.44 1.63 -2.13
N SER A 124 4.04 2.81 -2.12
CA SER A 124 4.26 3.59 -0.90
C SER A 124 3.35 4.80 -0.85
N GLY A 125 3.05 5.25 0.35
CA GLY A 125 2.29 6.48 0.56
C GLY A 125 2.85 7.32 1.69
N GLY A 126 2.76 8.63 1.53
CA GLY A 126 3.08 9.60 2.56
C GLY A 126 1.99 10.66 2.68
N SER A 127 1.64 11.00 3.91
CA SER A 127 0.72 12.09 4.22
C SER A 127 1.22 12.86 5.43
N VAL A 128 0.50 13.91 5.81
CA VAL A 128 0.80 14.66 7.03
C VAL A 128 0.56 13.76 8.24
N GLY A 129 1.65 13.38 8.91
CA GLY A 129 1.61 12.53 10.09
C GLY A 129 1.44 11.03 9.81
N GLY A 130 1.63 10.57 8.58
CA GLY A 130 1.54 9.15 8.27
C GLY A 130 2.41 8.74 7.10
N ALA A 131 2.85 7.48 7.09
CA ALA A 131 3.49 6.86 5.93
C ALA A 131 3.16 5.37 5.88
N THR A 132 3.11 4.82 4.67
CA THR A 132 2.73 3.42 4.41
C THR A 132 3.63 2.81 3.34
N LEU A 133 3.76 1.50 3.36
CA LEU A 133 4.26 0.69 2.27
C LEU A 133 3.49 -0.63 2.23
N LEU A 134 3.12 -1.04 1.03
CA LEU A 134 2.71 -2.40 0.70
C LEU A 134 3.72 -2.96 -0.29
N LEU A 135 4.27 -4.13 0.00
CA LEU A 135 5.26 -4.84 -0.80
C LEU A 135 4.77 -6.25 -1.10
N LEU A 136 4.93 -6.68 -2.34
CA LEU A 136 4.61 -8.02 -2.82
C LEU A 136 5.89 -8.66 -3.35
N VAL A 137 6.11 -9.93 -3.02
CA VAL A 137 7.15 -10.80 -3.58
C VAL A 137 6.46 -12.08 -4.06
N PRO A 138 5.94 -12.10 -5.30
CA PRO A 138 5.11 -13.20 -5.79
C PRO A 138 5.83 -14.56 -5.80
N GLU A 139 7.11 -14.59 -6.07
CA GLU A 139 7.94 -15.79 -6.11
C GLU A 139 7.96 -16.54 -4.78
N HIS A 140 7.78 -15.79 -3.67
CA HIS A 140 7.74 -16.33 -2.30
C HIS A 140 6.36 -16.33 -1.66
N ASP A 141 5.28 -16.07 -2.42
CA ASP A 141 3.92 -15.88 -1.87
C ASP A 141 3.88 -14.88 -0.70
N LEU A 142 4.78 -13.89 -0.70
CA LEU A 142 4.99 -12.98 0.42
C LEU A 142 4.34 -11.62 0.18
N VAL A 143 3.60 -11.16 1.17
CA VAL A 143 3.07 -9.79 1.25
C VAL A 143 3.49 -9.17 2.57
N VAL A 144 4.10 -8.00 2.50
CA VAL A 144 4.48 -7.23 3.68
C VAL A 144 3.83 -5.85 3.64
N ALA A 145 3.13 -5.47 4.70
CA ALA A 145 2.52 -4.16 4.82
C ALA A 145 2.94 -3.47 6.11
N GLY A 146 3.17 -2.17 6.02
CA GLY A 146 3.48 -1.35 7.18
C GLY A 146 2.81 0.01 7.13
N VAL A 147 2.31 0.43 8.28
CA VAL A 147 1.77 1.77 8.49
C VAL A 147 2.43 2.41 9.70
N VAL A 148 2.75 3.68 9.60
CA VAL A 148 3.23 4.47 10.74
C VAL A 148 2.43 5.75 10.83
N ASN A 149 2.14 6.18 12.05
CA ASN A 149 1.37 7.38 12.34
C ASN A 149 2.26 8.61 12.61
N ILE A 150 3.41 8.65 11.93
CA ILE A 150 4.32 9.79 11.96
C ILE A 150 4.88 10.00 10.55
N SER A 151 5.08 11.27 10.16
CA SER A 151 5.76 11.57 8.89
C SER A 151 7.20 11.07 8.92
N GLY A 152 7.62 10.33 7.92
CA GLY A 152 8.99 9.81 7.83
C GLY A 152 9.11 8.51 7.01
N PRO A 153 10.26 7.83 7.07
CA PRO A 153 10.59 6.70 6.20
C PRO A 153 9.99 5.38 6.70
N ALA A 154 8.67 5.17 6.57
CA ALA A 154 8.05 3.85 6.81
C ALA A 154 8.62 2.78 5.86
N ALA A 155 8.88 3.15 4.63
CA ALA A 155 9.37 2.26 3.59
C ALA A 155 10.59 1.43 4.03
N ARG A 156 11.60 2.06 4.66
CA ARG A 156 12.80 1.35 5.12
C ARG A 156 12.53 0.26 6.17
N ILE A 157 11.54 0.46 7.03
CA ILE A 157 11.19 -0.52 8.05
C ILE A 157 10.52 -1.72 7.40
N VAL A 158 9.58 -1.48 6.50
CA VAL A 158 8.83 -2.54 5.81
C VAL A 158 9.75 -3.34 4.91
N GLN A 159 10.62 -2.69 4.12
CA GLN A 159 11.62 -3.38 3.28
C GLN A 159 12.57 -4.25 4.10
N ARG A 160 13.03 -3.74 5.27
CA ARG A 160 13.89 -4.54 6.15
C ARG A 160 13.16 -5.74 6.77
N VAL A 161 11.86 -5.61 7.05
CA VAL A 161 11.05 -6.75 7.51
C VAL A 161 10.89 -7.77 6.39
N ALA A 162 10.60 -7.34 5.16
CA ALA A 162 10.52 -8.21 4.01
C ALA A 162 11.81 -9.01 3.83
N GLN A 163 12.97 -8.34 3.81
CA GLN A 163 14.28 -8.99 3.68
C GLN A 163 14.52 -10.08 4.74
N VAL A 164 14.11 -9.84 5.98
CA VAL A 164 14.25 -10.87 7.05
C VAL A 164 13.41 -12.12 6.76
N PHE A 165 12.23 -11.94 6.15
CA PHE A 165 11.38 -13.07 5.77
C PHE A 165 11.93 -13.80 4.55
N GLU A 166 12.42 -13.09 3.53
CA GLU A 166 13.08 -13.65 2.34
C GLU A 166 14.31 -14.47 2.74
N ASP A 167 15.24 -13.88 3.52
CA ASP A 167 16.42 -14.57 4.04
C ASP A 167 16.06 -15.87 4.80
N HIS A 168 14.91 -15.87 5.50
CA HIS A 168 14.45 -17.05 6.23
C HIS A 168 13.87 -18.13 5.31
N LEU A 169 13.14 -17.74 4.29
CA LEU A 169 12.55 -18.66 3.31
C LEU A 169 13.64 -19.35 2.51
N GLU A 170 14.64 -18.61 2.01
CA GLU A 170 15.80 -19.17 1.31
C GLU A 170 16.61 -20.15 2.17
N ALA A 171 16.68 -19.93 3.49
CA ALA A 171 17.38 -20.84 4.41
C ALA A 171 16.63 -22.17 4.66
N LEU A 172 15.38 -22.29 4.20
CA LEU A 172 14.56 -23.51 4.34
C LEU A 172 14.57 -24.38 3.08
N GLU A 173 15.06 -23.85 1.95
CA GLU A 173 15.26 -24.58 0.68
C GLU A 173 16.60 -25.28 0.65
#